data_944fd919b3efc92877542a204e31572b
#
_entry.id   944fd919b3efc92877542a204e31572b
#
_cell.length_a   1.000
_cell.length_b   1.000
_cell.length_c   1.000
_cell.angle_alpha   90.00
_cell.angle_beta   90.00
_cell.angle_gamma   90.00
#
_symmetry.space_group_name_H-M   'P 1'
#
loop_
_entity.id
_entity.type
_entity.pdbx_description
1 polymer ?
#
loop_
_entity_poly.entity_id
_entity_poly.type
_entity_poly.pdbx_seq_one_letter_code
_entity_poly.pdbx_strand_id
1 'polypeptide(L)'
;MIFNASAMTGSEKGQPRRNFSTDEISEGSANYYQLTDNLAGKAMYRIRIIAASPDHLVFETENISTMRYLLVPLFRPGDLQSIYFLDRELSNSNEDWRYYSLVRTGKNASKLINGHEASSINRAVAFYRYLAGIPTNMEPPAAR
;
A
#
# COMPACT_ATOMS: atom_id res chain seq x y z
N MET A 1 11.39 -8.45 -3.31
CA MET A 1 10.68 -7.24 -3.78
C MET A 1 11.08 -6.11 -2.84
N ILE A 2 11.71 -5.07 -3.34
CA ILE A 2 12.12 -3.92 -2.52
C ILE A 2 11.05 -2.85 -2.71
N PHE A 3 10.35 -2.48 -1.62
CA PHE A 3 9.44 -1.35 -1.62
C PHE A 3 10.21 -0.09 -1.23
N ASN A 4 10.18 0.91 -2.08
CA ASN A 4 10.54 2.26 -1.71
C ASN A 4 9.27 3.10 -1.78
N ALA A 5 8.84 3.64 -0.65
CA ALA A 5 7.66 4.47 -0.54
C ALA A 5 8.04 5.89 -0.14
N SER A 6 7.36 6.86 -0.71
CA SER A 6 7.51 8.27 -0.37
C SER A 6 6.14 8.94 -0.33
N ALA A 7 5.85 9.64 0.76
CA ALA A 7 4.70 10.54 0.82
C ALA A 7 4.91 11.73 -0.12
N MET A 8 3.83 12.27 -0.68
CA MET A 8 3.87 13.45 -1.53
C MET A 8 3.33 14.66 -0.76
N THR A 9 3.88 15.84 -1.01
CA THR A 9 3.36 17.07 -0.39
C THR A 9 2.12 17.55 -1.13
N GLY A 10 1.00 17.62 -0.43
CA GLY A 10 -0.25 18.27 -0.87
C GLY A 10 -0.97 17.61 -2.05
N SER A 11 -0.28 17.12 -3.08
CA SER A 11 -0.90 16.56 -4.28
C SER A 11 -0.05 15.47 -4.92
N GLU A 12 -0.60 14.80 -5.93
CA GLU A 12 0.11 13.81 -6.75
C GLU A 12 1.35 14.37 -7.48
N LYS A 13 1.38 15.69 -7.70
CA LYS A 13 2.50 16.43 -8.32
C LYS A 13 3.39 17.12 -7.28
N GLY A 14 3.16 16.87 -6.00
CA GLY A 14 3.97 17.42 -4.92
C GLY A 14 5.39 16.87 -4.89
N GLN A 15 6.19 17.38 -3.97
CA GLN A 15 7.55 16.87 -3.77
C GLN A 15 7.52 15.61 -2.90
N PRO A 16 8.35 14.60 -3.21
CA PRO A 16 8.47 13.41 -2.40
C PRO A 16 9.11 13.76 -1.05
N ARG A 17 8.58 13.18 0.03
CA ARG A 17 9.12 13.22 1.39
C ARG A 17 9.02 11.86 2.05
N ARG A 18 9.68 11.69 3.18
CA ARG A 18 9.78 10.39 3.83
C ARG A 18 8.44 9.86 4.33
N ASN A 19 7.69 10.68 5.05
CA ASN A 19 6.44 10.27 5.70
C ASN A 19 5.38 11.37 5.61
N PHE A 20 4.12 11.00 5.84
CA PHE A 20 3.05 11.95 6.15
C PHE A 20 3.27 12.53 7.55
N SER A 21 2.76 13.73 7.79
CA SER A 21 2.63 14.29 9.13
C SER A 21 1.36 13.73 9.79
N THR A 22 1.31 13.75 11.12
CA THR A 22 0.17 13.19 11.87
C THR A 22 -1.15 13.89 11.57
N ASP A 23 -1.12 15.20 11.35
CA ASP A 23 -2.28 16.02 11.01
C ASP A 23 -2.87 15.72 9.62
N GLU A 24 -2.08 15.14 8.72
CA GLU A 24 -2.57 14.70 7.41
C GLU A 24 -3.29 13.35 7.47
N ILE A 25 -3.14 12.60 8.56
CA ILE A 25 -3.82 11.32 8.80
C ILE A 25 -5.06 11.59 9.66
N SER A 26 -6.03 12.28 9.08
CA SER A 26 -7.31 12.58 9.72
C SER A 26 -8.47 12.00 8.90
N GLU A 27 -9.55 11.65 9.56
CA GLU A 27 -10.74 11.12 8.91
C GLU A 27 -11.23 12.04 7.78
N GLY A 28 -11.52 11.45 6.63
CA GLY A 28 -11.93 12.16 5.41
C GLY A 28 -10.78 12.78 4.62
N SER A 29 -9.53 12.78 5.12
CA SER A 29 -8.38 13.30 4.37
C SER A 29 -8.03 12.40 3.18
N ALA A 30 -7.51 13.03 2.12
CA ALA A 30 -6.96 12.35 0.96
C ALA A 30 -5.53 12.83 0.71
N ASN A 31 -4.61 11.88 0.68
CA ASN A 31 -3.19 12.12 0.52
C ASN A 31 -2.63 11.28 -0.64
N TYR A 32 -1.41 11.54 -1.03
CA TYR A 32 -0.75 10.88 -2.15
C TYR A 32 0.59 10.31 -1.74
N TYR A 33 0.92 9.15 -2.28
CA TYR A 33 2.23 8.54 -2.08
C TYR A 33 2.71 7.85 -3.37
N GLN A 34 4.00 7.70 -3.46
CA GLN A 34 4.66 7.03 -4.56
C GLN A 34 5.28 5.74 -4.06
N LEU A 35 4.99 4.65 -4.75
CA LEU A 35 5.71 3.38 -4.57
C LEU A 35 6.62 3.13 -5.77
N THR A 36 7.76 2.52 -5.49
CA THR A 36 8.65 1.98 -6.51
C THR A 36 8.89 0.51 -6.23
N ASP A 37 8.58 -0.35 -7.17
CA ASP A 37 8.90 -1.77 -7.09
C ASP A 37 9.74 -2.22 -8.30
N ASN A 38 10.38 -3.38 -8.16
CA ASN A 38 11.28 -3.91 -9.19
C ASN A 38 10.56 -4.38 -10.46
N LEU A 39 9.24 -4.60 -10.38
CA LEU A 39 8.47 -5.15 -11.48
C LEU A 39 7.78 -4.04 -12.30
N ALA A 40 7.06 -3.16 -11.61
CA ALA A 40 6.21 -2.15 -12.23
C ALA A 40 6.84 -0.74 -12.22
N GLY A 41 8.04 -0.60 -11.64
CA GLY A 41 8.71 0.68 -11.50
C GLY A 41 7.96 1.61 -10.55
N LYS A 42 7.86 2.87 -10.96
CA LYS A 42 7.30 3.97 -10.18
C LYS A 42 5.80 4.09 -10.39
N ALA A 43 5.01 4.05 -9.32
CA ALA A 43 3.56 4.21 -9.38
C ALA A 43 3.06 5.19 -8.31
N MET A 44 2.09 6.00 -8.68
CA MET A 44 1.42 6.94 -7.78
C MET A 44 0.11 6.36 -7.26
N TYR A 45 -0.12 6.57 -5.99
CA TYR A 45 -1.32 6.14 -5.29
C TYR A 45 -1.97 7.30 -4.55
N ARG A 46 -3.27 7.25 -4.47
CA ARG A 46 -4.06 8.05 -3.54
C ARG A 46 -4.37 7.19 -2.32
N ILE A 47 -4.23 7.76 -1.13
CA ILE A 47 -4.69 7.19 0.13
C ILE A 47 -5.83 8.07 0.64
N ARG A 48 -6.93 7.45 1.08
CA ARG A 48 -8.04 8.13 1.74
C ARG A 48 -8.23 7.53 3.13
N ILE A 49 -8.25 8.37 4.14
CA ILE A 49 -8.48 7.96 5.52
C ILE A 49 -9.98 7.87 5.76
N ILE A 50 -10.47 6.68 6.08
CA ILE A 50 -11.90 6.40 6.31
C ILE A 50 -12.24 6.61 7.79
N ALA A 51 -11.37 6.13 8.67
CA ALA A 51 -11.49 6.32 10.10
C ALA A 51 -10.11 6.44 10.73
N ALA A 52 -9.95 7.31 11.71
CA ALA A 52 -8.71 7.48 12.44
C ALA A 52 -8.99 7.80 13.92
N SER A 53 -8.48 6.94 14.79
CA SER A 53 -8.47 7.12 16.24
C SER A 53 -7.18 6.56 16.82
N PRO A 54 -6.87 6.76 18.10
CA PRO A 54 -5.66 6.19 18.71
C PRO A 54 -5.56 4.66 18.61
N ASP A 55 -6.70 3.96 18.52
CA ASP A 55 -6.76 2.50 18.57
C ASP A 55 -7.27 1.86 17.27
N HIS A 56 -7.65 2.68 16.29
CA HIS A 56 -8.26 2.19 15.05
C HIS A 56 -7.93 3.10 13.88
N LEU A 57 -7.42 2.51 12.80
CA LEU A 57 -7.15 3.21 11.55
C LEU A 57 -7.69 2.39 10.37
N VAL A 58 -8.57 3.00 9.59
CA VAL A 58 -9.04 2.44 8.32
C VAL A 58 -8.68 3.39 7.19
N PHE A 59 -8.03 2.87 6.18
CA PHE A 59 -7.74 3.65 4.98
C PHE A 59 -7.84 2.80 3.71
N GLU A 60 -8.19 3.45 2.63
CA GLU A 60 -8.17 2.85 1.30
C GLU A 60 -7.06 3.45 0.45
N THR A 61 -6.56 2.66 -0.49
CA THR A 61 -5.59 3.10 -1.48
C THR A 61 -6.04 2.75 -2.88
N GLU A 62 -5.67 3.58 -3.84
CA GLU A 62 -5.98 3.39 -5.25
C GLU A 62 -4.80 3.86 -6.09
N ASN A 63 -4.38 3.07 -7.07
CA ASN A 63 -3.40 3.56 -8.03
C ASN A 63 -4.01 4.63 -8.93
N ILE A 64 -3.36 5.77 -9.03
CA ILE A 64 -3.78 6.89 -9.87
C ILE A 64 -2.91 7.07 -11.12
N SER A 65 -1.85 6.29 -11.22
CA SER A 65 -1.01 6.21 -12.43
C SER A 65 -1.06 4.82 -13.04
N THR A 66 -0.77 4.73 -14.34
CA THR A 66 -0.63 3.45 -15.02
C THR A 66 0.64 2.75 -14.54
N MET A 67 0.49 1.52 -14.08
CA MET A 67 1.60 0.63 -13.76
C MET A 67 1.94 -0.22 -14.98
N ARG A 68 3.23 -0.32 -15.34
CA ARG A 68 3.68 -1.02 -16.53
C ARG A 68 4.78 -2.02 -16.19
N TYR A 69 4.76 -3.15 -16.86
CA TYR A 69 5.90 -4.05 -16.94
C TYR A 69 6.49 -3.93 -18.33
N LEU A 70 7.67 -3.39 -18.43
CA LEU A 70 8.23 -2.94 -19.71
C LEU A 70 7.26 -1.96 -20.40
N LEU A 71 6.75 -2.32 -21.57
CA LEU A 71 5.80 -1.51 -22.34
C LEU A 71 4.34 -1.92 -22.13
N VAL A 72 4.09 -3.02 -21.39
CA VAL A 72 2.75 -3.58 -21.21
C VAL A 72 2.11 -2.96 -19.97
N PRO A 73 0.93 -2.32 -20.09
CA PRO A 73 0.18 -1.85 -18.92
C PRO A 73 -0.35 -3.04 -18.12
N LEU A 74 0.03 -3.13 -16.85
CA LEU A 74 -0.47 -4.13 -15.91
C LEU A 74 -1.76 -3.65 -15.25
N PHE A 75 -1.76 -2.40 -14.78
CA PHE A 75 -2.89 -1.75 -14.14
C PHE A 75 -3.05 -0.34 -14.71
N ARG A 76 -4.25 0.02 -15.07
CA ARG A 76 -4.64 1.41 -15.36
C ARG A 76 -4.99 2.13 -14.07
N PRO A 77 -5.10 3.48 -14.05
CA PRO A 77 -5.62 4.20 -12.89
C PRO A 77 -6.95 3.59 -12.41
N GLY A 78 -7.07 3.33 -11.11
CA GLY A 78 -8.23 2.72 -10.49
C GLY A 78 -8.34 1.20 -10.57
N ASP A 79 -7.46 0.52 -11.30
CA ASP A 79 -7.51 -0.95 -11.44
C ASP A 79 -6.95 -1.69 -10.22
N LEU A 80 -6.17 -1.04 -9.36
CA LEU A 80 -5.65 -1.63 -8.14
C LEU A 80 -6.12 -0.81 -6.94
N GLN A 81 -6.99 -1.41 -6.16
CA GLN A 81 -7.58 -0.80 -4.97
C GLN A 81 -7.36 -1.71 -3.77
N SER A 82 -7.11 -1.12 -2.61
CA SER A 82 -6.96 -1.86 -1.37
C SER A 82 -7.60 -1.09 -0.23
N ILE A 83 -8.15 -1.83 0.74
CA ILE A 83 -8.59 -1.26 2.01
C ILE A 83 -7.83 -1.96 3.14
N TYR A 84 -7.43 -1.20 4.13
CA TYR A 84 -6.62 -1.62 5.25
C TYR A 84 -7.31 -1.27 6.56
N PHE A 85 -7.28 -2.23 7.48
CA PHE A 85 -7.80 -2.12 8.83
C PHE A 85 -6.65 -2.37 9.80
N LEU A 86 -6.42 -1.45 10.70
CA LEU A 86 -5.46 -1.57 11.79
C LEU A 86 -6.19 -1.33 13.10
N ASP A 87 -6.21 -2.34 13.95
CA ASP A 87 -6.80 -2.29 15.27
C ASP A 87 -5.74 -2.54 16.32
N ARG A 88 -5.69 -1.68 17.34
CA ARG A 88 -4.79 -1.84 18.47
C ARG A 88 -5.34 -2.89 19.41
N GLU A 89 -4.55 -3.89 19.70
CA GLU A 89 -4.86 -4.90 20.70
C GLU A 89 -4.13 -4.57 22.02
N LEU A 90 -4.91 -4.32 23.06
CA LEU A 90 -4.37 -4.18 24.41
C LEU A 90 -4.19 -5.60 24.98
N SER A 91 -3.04 -6.19 24.74
CA SER A 91 -2.59 -7.40 25.43
C SER A 91 -1.83 -7.01 26.70
N ASN A 92 -1.89 -7.84 27.74
CA ASN A 92 -1.44 -7.55 29.11
C ASN A 92 0.04 -7.12 29.27
N SER A 93 0.83 -7.04 28.21
CA SER A 93 2.25 -6.65 28.26
C SER A 93 2.81 -6.01 27.00
N ASN A 94 2.11 -6.01 25.86
CA ASN A 94 2.60 -5.44 24.60
C ASN A 94 1.49 -4.67 23.90
N GLU A 95 1.86 -3.58 23.27
CA GLU A 95 0.99 -2.86 22.32
C GLU A 95 1.12 -3.54 20.95
N ASP A 96 0.20 -4.43 20.63
CA ASP A 96 0.16 -5.13 19.36
C ASP A 96 -0.90 -4.48 18.45
N TRP A 97 -0.66 -4.54 17.14
CA TRP A 97 -1.59 -4.08 16.14
C TRP A 97 -2.06 -5.26 15.28
N ARG A 98 -3.37 -5.46 15.22
CA ARG A 98 -3.98 -6.37 14.26
C ARG A 98 -4.09 -5.68 12.91
N TYR A 99 -3.56 -6.32 11.89
CA TYR A 99 -3.60 -5.83 10.52
C TYR A 99 -4.47 -6.75 9.66
N TYR A 100 -5.37 -6.16 8.91
CA TYR A 100 -6.18 -6.85 7.91
C TYR A 100 -6.26 -6.00 6.65
N SER A 101 -6.20 -6.64 5.47
CA SER A 101 -6.33 -5.94 4.21
C SER A 101 -7.12 -6.73 3.17
N LEU A 102 -7.86 -6.01 2.34
CA LEU A 102 -8.52 -6.51 1.15
C LEU A 102 -7.92 -5.80 -0.06
N VAL A 103 -7.58 -6.58 -1.09
CA VAL A 103 -7.07 -6.05 -2.36
C VAL A 103 -8.06 -6.41 -3.47
N ARG A 104 -8.42 -5.42 -4.26
CA ARG A 104 -9.29 -5.57 -5.43
C ARG A 104 -8.53 -5.16 -6.68
N THR A 105 -8.60 -6.00 -7.71
CA THR A 105 -8.11 -5.69 -9.05
C THR A 105 -9.28 -5.42 -9.98
N GLY A 106 -9.16 -4.40 -10.84
CA GLY A 106 -10.16 -4.07 -11.83
C GLY A 106 -10.28 -5.14 -12.93
N LYS A 107 -11.43 -5.18 -13.61
CA LYS A 107 -11.69 -6.12 -14.71
C LYS A 107 -10.74 -5.92 -15.91
N ASN A 108 -10.13 -4.75 -16.01
CA ASN A 108 -9.19 -4.38 -17.07
C ASN A 108 -7.72 -4.65 -16.69
N ALA A 109 -7.47 -5.20 -15.50
CA ALA A 109 -6.14 -5.64 -15.12
C ALA A 109 -5.64 -6.68 -16.14
N SER A 110 -4.37 -6.57 -16.51
CA SER A 110 -3.79 -7.45 -17.53
C SER A 110 -3.98 -8.92 -17.17
N LYS A 111 -4.34 -9.76 -18.16
CA LYS A 111 -4.40 -11.22 -17.99
C LYS A 111 -3.08 -11.84 -17.54
N LEU A 112 -1.96 -11.12 -17.71
CA LEU A 112 -0.66 -11.51 -17.17
C LEU A 112 -0.63 -11.54 -15.64
N ILE A 113 -1.62 -10.92 -14.97
CA ILE A 113 -1.75 -10.90 -13.51
C ILE A 113 -2.64 -12.06 -13.03
N ASN A 114 -3.53 -12.56 -13.90
CA ASN A 114 -4.36 -13.71 -13.60
C ASN A 114 -3.48 -14.98 -13.51
N GLY A 115 -3.43 -15.58 -12.34
CA GLY A 115 -2.54 -16.71 -12.03
C GLY A 115 -1.31 -16.34 -11.20
N HIS A 116 -1.12 -15.07 -10.87
CA HIS A 116 -0.06 -14.60 -9.98
C HIS A 116 -0.62 -14.17 -8.61
N GLU A 117 -1.52 -14.96 -8.03
CA GLU A 117 -2.05 -14.74 -6.67
C GLU A 117 -0.92 -14.62 -5.64
N ALA A 118 0.11 -15.44 -5.78
CA ALA A 118 1.32 -15.37 -4.96
C ALA A 118 2.00 -13.98 -5.03
N SER A 119 1.98 -13.31 -6.19
CA SER A 119 2.54 -11.96 -6.33
C SER A 119 1.71 -10.92 -5.54
N SER A 120 0.39 -11.05 -5.52
CA SER A 120 -0.49 -10.16 -4.75
C SER A 120 -0.31 -10.37 -3.23
N ILE A 121 -0.21 -11.63 -2.80
CA ILE A 121 0.08 -11.99 -1.40
C ILE A 121 1.46 -11.44 -0.98
N ASN A 122 2.48 -11.65 -1.80
CA ASN A 122 3.83 -11.15 -1.52
C ASN A 122 3.87 -9.60 -1.43
N ARG A 123 3.09 -8.91 -2.24
CA ARG A 123 2.93 -7.44 -2.14
C ARG A 123 2.28 -7.02 -0.83
N ALA A 124 1.19 -7.68 -0.44
CA ALA A 124 0.51 -7.38 0.81
C ALA A 124 1.43 -7.63 2.02
N VAL A 125 2.15 -8.75 2.02
CA VAL A 125 3.14 -9.08 3.07
C VAL A 125 4.29 -8.07 3.09
N ALA A 126 4.83 -7.70 1.94
CA ALA A 126 5.92 -6.71 1.85
C ALA A 126 5.46 -5.32 2.33
N PHE A 127 4.23 -4.94 2.01
CA PHE A 127 3.65 -3.67 2.49
C PHE A 127 3.42 -3.68 4.00
N TYR A 128 2.87 -4.77 4.54
CA TYR A 128 2.75 -4.96 5.99
C TYR A 128 4.10 -4.80 6.70
N ARG A 129 5.13 -5.46 6.18
CA ARG A 129 6.48 -5.39 6.78
C ARG A 129 7.09 -4.00 6.72
N TYR A 130 6.85 -3.30 5.61
CA TYR A 130 7.27 -1.91 5.48
C TYR A 130 6.61 -1.04 6.56
N LEU A 131 5.30 -1.17 6.75
CA LEU A 131 4.55 -0.45 7.79
C LEU A 131 5.02 -0.82 9.20
N ALA A 132 5.29 -2.09 9.44
CA ALA A 132 5.75 -2.61 10.73
C ALA A 132 7.25 -2.37 11.00
N GLY A 133 7.99 -1.79 10.04
CA GLY A 133 9.43 -1.54 10.17
C GLY A 133 10.28 -2.83 10.24
N ILE A 134 9.76 -3.96 9.74
CA ILE A 134 10.45 -5.25 9.76
C ILE A 134 11.53 -5.26 8.67
N PRO A 135 12.81 -5.50 9.02
CA PRO A 135 13.90 -5.54 8.05
C PRO A 135 13.72 -6.62 6.96
N THR A 136 14.15 -6.33 5.75
CA THR A 136 14.01 -7.23 4.59
C THR A 136 14.76 -8.56 4.74
N ASN A 137 15.84 -8.58 5.51
CA ASN A 137 16.59 -9.82 5.81
C ASN A 137 15.84 -10.80 6.74
N MET A 138 14.72 -10.37 7.33
CA MET A 138 13.82 -11.21 8.14
C MET A 138 12.61 -11.69 7.34
N GLU A 139 12.57 -11.48 6.05
CA GLU A 139 11.45 -11.91 5.22
C GLU A 139 11.37 -13.44 5.13
N PRO A 140 10.18 -14.04 5.33
CA PRO A 140 9.98 -15.43 4.98
C PRO A 140 10.14 -15.59 3.46
N PRO A 141 10.47 -16.78 2.98
CA PRO A 141 10.52 -17.05 1.55
C PRO A 141 9.18 -16.66 0.91
N ALA A 142 9.26 -16.07 -0.29
CA ALA A 142 8.08 -15.68 -1.04
C ALA A 142 7.19 -16.91 -1.30
N ALA A 143 5.87 -16.70 -1.25
CA ALA A 143 4.92 -17.73 -1.67
C ALA A 143 5.18 -18.08 -3.16
N ARG A 144 5.26 -19.35 -3.47
CA ARG A 144 5.45 -19.90 -4.82
C ARG A 144 4.14 -20.26 -5.45
#